data_80cff069b21096344a77a78822d01ee9
#
_entry.id   80cff069b21096344a77a78822d01ee9
#
_cell.length_a   1.000
_cell.length_b   1.000
_cell.length_c   1.000
_cell.angle_alpha   90.00
_cell.angle_beta   90.00
_cell.angle_gamma   90.00
#
_symmetry.space_group_name_H-M   'P 1'
#
loop_
_entity.id
_entity.type
_entity.pdbx_description
1 polymer ?
#
loop_
_entity_poly.entity_id
_entity_poly.type
_entity_poly.pdbx_seq_one_letter_code
_entity_poly.pdbx_strand_id
1 'polypeptide(L)'
;HHPVTPDPQFDDIYAGNTFTKPQNYGRQNGEHFSIQSRQGRQYERFFSWKYADKYDDVMAKYYQQIYAIDVAVGMIRDAIVDSGSAKNTVIIYTSDNGFMCGSHGYGSKVIPYEESSRVPLIMFDPRHENSGKKIRSDALTGNVDFAPTILNLAGVPVPNGLSGRSLLPLYDNPETAIHHSLPLINVWGPKEVHSLGVVTKERKYIFWSYAEGEFQPTEELYDLDSDPLELKNLAADASQTVALQEMRTVYDQHIAAWKVLAVPYNNYQKFATIFDRSVPWSQKRPFVMQKYVRVKP
;
A
#
# COMPACT_ATOMS: atom_id res chain seq x y z
N HIS A 1 -7.58 12.46 4.36
CA HIS A 1 -8.60 11.45 4.71
C HIS A 1 -9.98 11.95 4.34
N HIS A 2 -10.89 11.08 3.88
CA HIS A 2 -12.26 11.48 3.63
C HIS A 2 -13.06 11.72 4.92
N PRO A 3 -13.98 12.72 4.89
CA PRO A 3 -14.27 13.61 3.75
C PRO A 3 -13.07 14.48 3.41
N VAL A 4 -12.87 14.76 2.09
CA VAL A 4 -11.82 15.67 1.64
C VAL A 4 -12.32 17.09 1.90
N THR A 5 -12.07 17.58 3.11
CA THR A 5 -12.45 18.93 3.55
C THR A 5 -11.19 19.64 3.99
N PRO A 6 -10.55 20.42 3.11
CA PRO A 6 -9.38 21.22 3.44
C PRO A 6 -9.73 22.30 4.46
N ASP A 7 -8.71 22.84 5.12
CA ASP A 7 -8.89 24.01 5.98
C ASP A 7 -9.32 25.21 5.12
N PRO A 8 -10.37 25.96 5.53
CA PRO A 8 -10.90 27.08 4.76
C PRO A 8 -9.86 28.14 4.37
N GLN A 9 -8.80 28.31 5.13
CA GLN A 9 -7.71 29.24 4.78
C GLN A 9 -7.00 28.91 3.46
N PHE A 10 -7.18 27.68 2.94
CA PHE A 10 -6.57 27.20 1.70
C PHE A 10 -7.58 27.03 0.56
N ASP A 11 -8.83 27.48 0.72
CA ASP A 11 -9.91 27.25 -0.27
C ASP A 11 -9.58 27.83 -1.65
N ASP A 12 -8.82 28.93 -1.71
CA ASP A 12 -8.41 29.56 -2.98
C ASP A 12 -7.26 28.84 -3.67
N ILE A 13 -6.52 27.99 -2.94
CA ILE A 13 -5.42 27.22 -3.51
C ILE A 13 -6.01 26.12 -4.40
N TYR A 14 -5.59 26.07 -5.65
CA TYR A 14 -6.07 25.13 -6.68
C TYR A 14 -7.57 25.28 -7.06
N ALA A 15 -8.31 26.24 -6.52
CA ALA A 15 -9.70 26.47 -6.91
C ALA A 15 -9.80 26.80 -8.40
N GLY A 16 -10.69 26.11 -9.12
CA GLY A 16 -10.89 26.30 -10.56
C GLY A 16 -9.79 25.73 -11.46
N ASN A 17 -8.76 25.06 -10.90
CA ASN A 17 -7.74 24.39 -11.70
C ASN A 17 -8.32 23.14 -12.37
N THR A 18 -7.80 22.82 -13.55
CA THR A 18 -7.99 21.52 -14.20
C THR A 18 -6.82 20.61 -13.91
N PHE A 19 -7.07 19.31 -13.76
CA PHE A 19 -6.05 18.30 -13.44
C PHE A 19 -6.00 17.23 -14.52
N THR A 20 -4.81 16.91 -14.96
CA THR A 20 -4.61 15.81 -15.90
C THR A 20 -4.99 14.50 -15.25
N LYS A 21 -5.94 13.79 -15.87
CA LYS A 21 -6.30 12.44 -15.46
C LYS A 21 -5.16 11.47 -15.75
N PRO A 22 -4.84 10.53 -14.85
CA PRO A 22 -3.83 9.53 -15.14
C PRO A 22 -4.27 8.61 -16.29
N GLN A 23 -3.32 7.95 -16.95
CA GLN A 23 -3.62 7.08 -18.10
C GLN A 23 -4.54 5.91 -17.74
N ASN A 24 -4.49 5.43 -16.51
CA ASN A 24 -5.35 4.38 -15.98
C ASN A 24 -6.66 4.90 -15.34
N TYR A 25 -7.02 6.17 -15.57
CA TYR A 25 -8.27 6.72 -15.06
C TYR A 25 -9.50 6.07 -15.69
N GLY A 26 -10.50 5.78 -14.86
CA GLY A 26 -11.83 5.33 -15.30
C GLY A 26 -11.99 3.81 -15.35
N ARG A 27 -13.26 3.38 -15.40
CA ARG A 27 -13.67 1.97 -15.24
C ARG A 27 -13.13 1.04 -16.32
N GLN A 28 -12.99 1.52 -17.54
CA GLN A 28 -12.45 0.76 -18.67
C GLN A 28 -11.02 0.27 -18.42
N ASN A 29 -10.27 0.97 -17.59
CA ASN A 29 -8.90 0.60 -17.24
C ASN A 29 -8.82 -0.39 -16.05
N GLY A 30 -9.94 -0.77 -15.45
CA GLY A 30 -10.04 -1.77 -14.38
C GLY A 30 -10.84 -3.02 -14.77
N GLU A 31 -11.21 -3.20 -16.05
CA GLU A 31 -12.01 -4.33 -16.50
C GLU A 31 -11.28 -5.67 -16.39
N HIS A 32 -9.95 -5.67 -16.41
CA HIS A 32 -9.11 -6.86 -16.24
C HIS A 32 -8.88 -7.24 -14.76
N PHE A 33 -9.31 -6.40 -13.83
CA PHE A 33 -9.23 -6.71 -12.40
C PHE A 33 -10.25 -7.78 -12.01
N SER A 34 -9.90 -8.57 -11.03
CA SER A 34 -10.77 -9.59 -10.46
C SER A 34 -12.13 -9.03 -10.04
N ILE A 35 -13.20 -9.80 -10.29
CA ILE A 35 -14.55 -9.40 -9.86
C ILE A 35 -14.66 -9.28 -8.34
N GLN A 36 -13.83 -9.99 -7.57
CA GLN A 36 -13.76 -9.86 -6.12
C GLN A 36 -13.34 -8.44 -5.70
N SER A 37 -12.39 -7.81 -6.41
CA SER A 37 -11.94 -6.44 -6.10
C SER A 37 -13.08 -5.42 -6.21
N ARG A 38 -14.06 -5.68 -7.07
CA ARG A 38 -15.20 -4.79 -7.34
C ARG A 38 -16.29 -4.84 -6.26
N GLN A 39 -16.23 -5.81 -5.35
CA GLN A 39 -17.21 -5.96 -4.25
C GLN A 39 -16.96 -4.98 -3.10
N GLY A 40 -15.81 -4.30 -3.10
CA GLY A 40 -15.46 -3.31 -2.09
C GLY A 40 -16.08 -1.93 -2.34
N ARG A 41 -16.21 -1.15 -1.26
CA ARG A 41 -16.64 0.25 -1.34
C ARG A 41 -15.77 1.10 -2.27
N GLN A 42 -14.54 0.70 -2.49
CA GLN A 42 -13.58 1.38 -3.36
C GLN A 42 -14.10 1.49 -4.79
N TYR A 43 -14.78 0.43 -5.27
CA TYR A 43 -15.36 0.43 -6.60
C TYR A 43 -16.56 1.39 -6.71
N GLU A 44 -17.49 1.38 -5.76
CA GLU A 44 -18.62 2.31 -5.70
C GLU A 44 -18.17 3.78 -5.57
N ARG A 45 -17.10 4.02 -4.81
CA ARG A 45 -16.60 5.37 -4.51
C ARG A 45 -16.09 6.14 -5.73
N PHE A 46 -15.87 5.52 -6.86
CA PHE A 46 -15.61 6.21 -8.11
C PHE A 46 -16.76 7.19 -8.46
N PHE A 47 -18.01 6.76 -8.26
CA PHE A 47 -19.19 7.59 -8.50
C PHE A 47 -19.62 8.35 -7.25
N SER A 48 -19.74 7.69 -6.11
CA SER A 48 -20.28 8.33 -4.90
C SER A 48 -19.38 9.45 -4.35
N TRP A 49 -18.07 9.40 -4.65
CA TRP A 49 -17.11 10.46 -4.34
C TRP A 49 -16.80 11.37 -5.53
N LYS A 50 -17.60 11.30 -6.59
CA LYS A 50 -17.62 12.23 -7.70
C LYS A 50 -16.37 12.24 -8.59
N TYR A 51 -15.53 11.21 -8.55
CA TYR A 51 -14.41 11.13 -9.47
C TYR A 51 -14.87 11.07 -10.94
N ALA A 52 -16.03 10.45 -11.20
CA ALA A 52 -16.56 10.29 -12.56
C ALA A 52 -16.95 11.61 -13.23
N ASP A 53 -17.60 12.50 -12.49
CA ASP A 53 -18.27 13.70 -13.03
C ASP A 53 -17.70 15.03 -12.54
N LYS A 54 -16.96 15.02 -11.41
CA LYS A 54 -16.40 16.24 -10.79
C LYS A 54 -14.93 16.06 -10.41
N TYR A 55 -14.16 15.45 -11.31
CA TYR A 55 -12.76 15.09 -11.06
C TYR A 55 -11.93 16.29 -10.61
N ASP A 56 -12.01 17.41 -11.34
CA ASP A 56 -11.22 18.60 -11.02
C ASP A 56 -11.57 19.19 -9.66
N ASP A 57 -12.86 19.25 -9.29
CA ASP A 57 -13.30 19.74 -7.98
C ASP A 57 -12.77 18.84 -6.83
N VAL A 58 -12.80 17.51 -7.04
CA VAL A 58 -12.31 16.56 -6.05
C VAL A 58 -10.81 16.65 -5.91
N MET A 59 -10.09 16.74 -7.02
CA MET A 59 -8.62 16.82 -7.02
C MET A 59 -8.14 18.17 -6.48
N ALA A 60 -8.83 19.27 -6.75
CA ALA A 60 -8.51 20.56 -6.13
C ALA A 60 -8.49 20.43 -4.59
N LYS A 61 -9.55 19.86 -4.00
CA LYS A 61 -9.62 19.63 -2.54
C LYS A 61 -8.54 18.66 -2.04
N TYR A 62 -8.21 17.63 -2.81
CA TYR A 62 -7.16 16.70 -2.47
C TYR A 62 -5.78 17.39 -2.43
N TYR A 63 -5.48 18.21 -3.43
CA TYR A 63 -4.24 18.98 -3.47
C TYR A 63 -4.19 20.10 -2.42
N GLN A 64 -5.32 20.73 -2.08
CA GLN A 64 -5.42 21.68 -0.96
C GLN A 64 -4.99 21.02 0.36
N GLN A 65 -5.42 19.77 0.61
CA GLN A 65 -4.98 19.02 1.81
C GLN A 65 -3.48 18.71 1.77
N ILE A 66 -2.92 18.35 0.61
CA ILE A 66 -1.47 18.12 0.46
C ILE A 66 -0.71 19.42 0.73
N TYR A 67 -1.19 20.55 0.21
CA TYR A 67 -0.62 21.87 0.50
C TYR A 67 -0.66 22.20 1.99
N ALA A 68 -1.77 21.96 2.66
CA ALA A 68 -1.90 22.15 4.10
C ALA A 68 -0.90 21.28 4.90
N ILE A 69 -0.65 20.04 4.45
CA ILE A 69 0.37 19.17 5.06
C ILE A 69 1.78 19.78 4.87
N ASP A 70 2.09 20.29 3.69
CA ASP A 70 3.39 20.94 3.42
C ASP A 70 3.60 22.14 4.34
N VAL A 71 2.58 23.01 4.50
CA VAL A 71 2.61 24.12 5.45
C VAL A 71 2.84 23.62 6.88
N ALA A 72 2.12 22.57 7.30
CA ALA A 72 2.29 22.00 8.65
C ALA A 72 3.71 21.43 8.87
N VAL A 73 4.30 20.79 7.88
CA VAL A 73 5.70 20.32 7.92
C VAL A 73 6.65 21.50 8.07
N GLY A 74 6.40 22.63 7.38
CA GLY A 74 7.16 23.87 7.56
C GLY A 74 7.11 24.35 8.99
N MET A 75 5.91 24.48 9.57
CA MET A 75 5.72 24.91 10.96
C MET A 75 6.45 24.00 11.97
N ILE A 76 6.39 22.69 11.78
CA ILE A 76 7.10 21.71 12.62
C ILE A 76 8.62 21.93 12.53
N ARG A 77 9.15 22.13 11.32
CA ARG A 77 10.58 22.37 11.10
C ARG A 77 11.05 23.66 11.78
N ASP A 78 10.27 24.75 11.69
CA ASP A 78 10.56 26.01 12.33
C ASP A 78 10.60 25.85 13.87
N ALA A 79 9.60 25.17 14.44
CA ALA A 79 9.58 24.87 15.87
C ALA A 79 10.79 24.02 16.34
N ILE A 80 11.26 23.07 15.51
CA ILE A 80 12.47 22.28 15.79
C ILE A 80 13.71 23.18 15.78
N VAL A 81 13.82 24.14 14.86
CA VAL A 81 14.90 25.10 14.78
C VAL A 81 14.88 26.02 16.00
N ASP A 82 13.73 26.59 16.32
CA ASP A 82 13.54 27.51 17.44
C ASP A 82 13.85 26.87 18.80
N SER A 83 13.57 25.57 18.92
CA SER A 83 13.92 24.78 20.11
C SER A 83 15.42 24.46 20.24
N GLY A 84 16.21 24.76 19.22
CA GLY A 84 17.65 24.40 19.18
C GLY A 84 17.90 22.90 18.90
N SER A 85 16.86 22.12 18.60
CA SER A 85 16.95 20.66 18.45
C SER A 85 17.27 20.20 17.01
N ALA A 86 17.36 21.11 16.04
CA ALA A 86 17.45 20.81 14.61
C ALA A 86 18.62 19.88 14.25
N LYS A 87 19.77 20.01 14.93
CA LYS A 87 20.93 19.13 14.67
C LYS A 87 20.82 17.72 15.21
N ASN A 88 19.80 17.43 16.02
CA ASN A 88 19.59 16.12 16.64
C ASN A 88 18.16 15.59 16.46
N THR A 89 17.45 16.06 15.44
CA THR A 89 16.09 15.61 15.13
C THR A 89 16.05 14.97 13.74
N VAL A 90 15.70 13.70 13.67
CA VAL A 90 15.42 13.00 12.42
C VAL A 90 13.97 13.24 12.04
N ILE A 91 13.73 13.56 10.78
CA ILE A 91 12.39 13.76 10.22
C ILE A 91 12.11 12.61 9.23
N ILE A 92 11.00 11.89 9.43
CA ILE A 92 10.50 10.89 8.51
C ILE A 92 9.11 11.32 8.05
N TYR A 93 8.95 11.54 6.75
CA TYR A 93 7.66 11.85 6.13
C TYR A 93 7.22 10.66 5.31
N THR A 94 6.00 10.19 5.55
CA THR A 94 5.38 9.07 4.83
C THR A 94 3.86 9.12 4.94
N SER A 95 3.19 8.10 4.39
CA SER A 95 1.76 7.85 4.54
C SER A 95 1.51 6.41 4.98
N ASP A 96 0.37 6.16 5.61
CA ASP A 96 -0.09 4.80 5.98
C ASP A 96 -0.55 3.99 4.77
N ASN A 97 -1.03 4.65 3.73
CA ASN A 97 -1.50 4.08 2.46
C ASN A 97 -1.53 5.15 1.36
N GLY A 98 -1.60 4.69 0.13
CA GLY A 98 -1.90 5.51 -1.03
C GLY A 98 -3.40 5.76 -1.24
N PHE A 99 -3.79 6.20 -2.44
CA PHE A 99 -5.18 6.55 -2.75
C PHE A 99 -5.47 6.46 -4.25
N MET A 100 -6.56 5.81 -4.64
CA MET A 100 -6.88 5.50 -6.05
C MET A 100 -7.22 6.73 -6.91
N CYS A 101 -7.82 7.77 -6.36
CA CYS A 101 -8.15 9.01 -7.06
C CYS A 101 -8.80 8.86 -8.44
N GLY A 102 -9.60 7.83 -8.66
CA GLY A 102 -10.25 7.54 -9.94
C GLY A 102 -9.48 6.60 -10.87
N SER A 103 -8.23 6.25 -10.53
CA SER A 103 -7.46 5.21 -11.23
C SER A 103 -8.25 3.90 -11.28
N HIS A 104 -8.25 3.23 -12.43
CA HIS A 104 -8.98 1.99 -12.70
C HIS A 104 -10.50 2.07 -12.41
N GLY A 105 -11.04 3.29 -12.28
CA GLY A 105 -12.43 3.51 -11.89
C GLY A 105 -12.73 3.17 -10.44
N TYR A 106 -11.75 3.31 -9.57
CA TYR A 106 -11.88 3.18 -8.11
C TYR A 106 -11.68 4.51 -7.41
N GLY A 107 -12.30 4.67 -6.25
CA GLY A 107 -11.98 5.69 -5.26
C GLY A 107 -11.44 5.06 -3.99
N SER A 108 -10.87 5.89 -3.08
CA SER A 108 -10.38 5.37 -1.80
C SER A 108 -9.11 4.48 -1.91
N LYS A 109 -9.00 3.45 -1.08
CA LYS A 109 -7.79 2.68 -0.76
C LYS A 109 -8.16 1.28 -0.29
N VAL A 110 -7.19 0.53 0.23
CA VAL A 110 -7.38 -0.82 0.81
C VAL A 110 -7.65 -1.88 -0.26
N ILE A 111 -6.88 -1.81 -1.33
CA ILE A 111 -6.77 -2.83 -2.39
C ILE A 111 -5.29 -2.90 -2.81
N PRO A 112 -4.80 -4.03 -3.31
CA PRO A 112 -3.36 -4.25 -3.47
C PRO A 112 -2.73 -3.60 -4.73
N TYR A 113 -3.39 -2.60 -5.34
CA TYR A 113 -2.87 -1.91 -6.53
C TYR A 113 -1.95 -0.75 -6.15
N GLU A 114 -1.07 -0.33 -7.10
CA GLU A 114 0.01 0.64 -6.85
C GLU A 114 -0.48 1.93 -6.20
N GLU A 115 -1.54 2.55 -6.71
CA GLU A 115 -2.04 3.82 -6.16
C GLU A 115 -2.54 3.71 -4.72
N SER A 116 -2.96 2.51 -4.31
CA SER A 116 -3.43 2.26 -2.94
C SER A 116 -2.34 1.81 -2.00
N SER A 117 -1.28 1.16 -2.50
CA SER A 117 -0.23 0.53 -1.69
C SER A 117 1.09 1.30 -1.68
N ARG A 118 1.43 1.99 -2.76
CA ARG A 118 2.66 2.78 -2.86
C ARG A 118 2.49 4.15 -2.23
N VAL A 119 3.42 4.53 -1.35
CA VAL A 119 3.38 5.78 -0.59
C VAL A 119 4.70 6.54 -0.71
N PRO A 120 4.69 7.88 -0.52
CA PRO A 120 5.93 8.64 -0.42
C PRO A 120 6.71 8.23 0.84
N LEU A 121 8.03 8.24 0.74
CA LEU A 121 8.93 8.12 1.88
C LEU A 121 10.08 9.12 1.72
N ILE A 122 10.22 10.01 2.69
CA ILE A 122 11.33 10.95 2.77
C ILE A 122 11.93 10.83 4.16
N MET A 123 13.25 10.65 4.24
CA MET A 123 13.98 10.63 5.50
C MET A 123 15.05 11.71 5.49
N PHE A 124 15.13 12.47 6.57
CA PHE A 124 16.14 13.50 6.80
C PHE A 124 16.78 13.31 8.16
N ASP A 125 18.08 12.97 8.18
CA ASP A 125 18.89 12.91 9.37
C ASP A 125 20.01 13.96 9.28
N PRO A 126 19.96 15.06 10.04
CA PRO A 126 20.96 16.13 9.96
C PRO A 126 22.36 15.70 10.42
N ARG A 127 22.48 14.55 11.09
CA ARG A 127 23.73 14.01 11.59
C ARG A 127 24.53 13.24 10.55
N HIS A 128 23.86 12.78 9.48
CA HIS A 128 24.47 11.96 8.44
C HIS A 128 25.16 12.84 7.39
N GLU A 129 26.38 12.47 6.94
CA GLU A 129 27.17 13.25 5.97
C GLU A 129 26.49 13.42 4.60
N ASN A 130 25.58 12.49 4.24
CA ASN A 130 24.80 12.54 3.01
C ASN A 130 23.48 13.31 3.16
N SER A 131 23.21 13.88 4.33
CA SER A 131 22.00 14.65 4.56
C SER A 131 21.93 15.87 3.64
N GLY A 132 20.73 16.11 3.06
CA GLY A 132 20.51 17.22 2.13
C GLY A 132 21.02 17.00 0.70
N LYS A 133 21.71 15.91 0.40
CA LYS A 133 22.18 15.60 -0.97
C LYS A 133 21.09 15.15 -1.93
N LYS A 134 19.83 15.08 -1.50
CA LYS A 134 18.66 14.64 -2.31
C LYS A 134 18.86 13.28 -2.99
N ILE A 135 19.44 12.33 -2.25
CA ILE A 135 19.65 10.96 -2.71
C ILE A 135 18.29 10.30 -2.93
N ARG A 136 18.18 9.50 -3.97
CA ARG A 136 17.01 8.67 -4.28
C ARG A 136 17.42 7.20 -4.22
N SER A 137 16.51 6.37 -3.73
CA SER A 137 16.66 4.92 -3.76
C SER A 137 15.41 4.29 -4.36
N ASP A 138 15.61 3.26 -5.17
CA ASP A 138 14.55 2.41 -5.71
C ASP A 138 14.40 1.11 -4.92
N ALA A 139 14.98 1.05 -3.71
CA ALA A 139 14.86 -0.12 -2.85
C ALA A 139 13.40 -0.36 -2.46
N LEU A 140 12.98 -1.64 -2.49
CA LEU A 140 11.67 -2.03 -2.00
C LEU A 140 11.64 -1.88 -0.47
N THR A 141 10.80 -0.98 0.02
CA THR A 141 10.62 -0.65 1.45
C THR A 141 9.16 -0.63 1.83
N GLY A 142 8.85 -0.80 3.11
CA GLY A 142 7.47 -0.77 3.60
C GLY A 142 7.33 -0.13 4.98
N ASN A 143 6.10 0.18 5.38
CA ASN A 143 5.82 0.78 6.68
C ASN A 143 6.28 -0.09 7.87
N VAL A 144 6.48 -1.38 7.65
CA VAL A 144 7.06 -2.32 8.64
C VAL A 144 8.50 -1.97 9.03
N ASP A 145 9.21 -1.20 8.18
CA ASP A 145 10.61 -0.85 8.34
C ASP A 145 10.84 0.32 9.30
N PHE A 146 9.81 1.09 9.62
CA PHE A 146 9.96 2.25 10.52
C PHE A 146 10.31 1.83 11.94
N ALA A 147 9.69 0.77 12.46
CA ALA A 147 9.98 0.32 13.83
C ALA A 147 11.47 -0.04 14.02
N PRO A 148 12.08 -0.95 13.22
CA PRO A 148 13.49 -1.24 13.34
C PRO A 148 14.40 -0.04 13.01
N THR A 149 14.00 0.85 12.10
CA THR A 149 14.75 2.07 11.78
C THR A 149 14.80 3.01 12.98
N ILE A 150 13.67 3.27 13.64
CA ILE A 150 13.58 4.14 14.82
C ILE A 150 14.36 3.55 15.99
N LEU A 151 14.26 2.23 16.21
CA LEU A 151 15.05 1.56 17.26
C LEU A 151 16.56 1.72 17.02
N ASN A 152 17.03 1.52 15.79
CA ASN A 152 18.43 1.73 15.45
C ASN A 152 18.87 3.19 15.64
N LEU A 153 18.05 4.16 15.22
CA LEU A 153 18.31 5.60 15.45
C LEU A 153 18.44 5.94 16.94
N ALA A 154 17.67 5.25 17.78
CA ALA A 154 17.69 5.42 19.23
C ALA A 154 18.79 4.60 19.94
N GLY A 155 19.58 3.81 19.22
CA GLY A 155 20.59 2.91 19.80
C GLY A 155 20.00 1.74 20.59
N VAL A 156 18.72 1.39 20.33
CA VAL A 156 18.01 0.31 21.01
C VAL A 156 18.09 -0.96 20.13
N PRO A 157 18.44 -2.12 20.72
CA PRO A 157 18.45 -3.38 19.97
C PRO A 157 17.09 -3.68 19.35
N VAL A 158 17.08 -4.10 18.08
CA VAL A 158 15.86 -4.52 17.38
C VAL A 158 15.43 -5.89 17.90
N PRO A 159 14.23 -6.06 18.45
CA PRO A 159 13.73 -7.35 18.91
C PRO A 159 13.62 -8.37 17.78
N ASN A 160 13.88 -9.65 18.09
CA ASN A 160 13.60 -10.74 17.18
C ASN A 160 12.09 -10.81 16.85
N GLY A 161 11.75 -11.13 15.60
CA GLY A 161 10.35 -11.31 15.17
C GLY A 161 9.71 -10.07 14.55
N LEU A 162 10.40 -8.92 14.47
CA LEU A 162 9.98 -7.83 13.60
C LEU A 162 10.19 -8.21 12.13
N SER A 163 9.15 -8.00 11.31
CA SER A 163 9.20 -8.31 9.86
C SER A 163 9.96 -7.26 9.05
N GLY A 164 10.07 -6.04 9.58
CA GLY A 164 10.75 -4.92 8.93
C GLY A 164 12.29 -4.97 9.09
N ARG A 165 12.96 -4.14 8.32
CA ARG A 165 14.41 -3.94 8.34
C ARG A 165 14.74 -2.46 8.47
N SER A 166 15.91 -2.15 9.05
CA SER A 166 16.34 -0.75 9.15
C SER A 166 16.61 -0.16 7.77
N LEU A 167 16.15 1.08 7.56
CA LEU A 167 16.37 1.84 6.33
C LEU A 167 17.69 2.64 6.35
N LEU A 168 18.40 2.67 7.47
CA LEU A 168 19.63 3.45 7.62
C LEU A 168 20.71 3.10 6.60
N PRO A 169 20.90 1.84 6.17
CA PRO A 169 21.88 1.52 5.13
C PRO A 169 21.69 2.26 3.80
N LEU A 170 20.46 2.74 3.51
CA LEU A 170 20.18 3.52 2.30
C LEU A 170 20.84 4.92 2.30
N TYR A 171 21.19 5.43 3.47
CA TYR A 171 21.97 6.67 3.55
C TYR A 171 23.40 6.52 3.02
N ASP A 172 24.02 5.35 3.27
CA ASP A 172 25.38 5.06 2.82
C ASP A 172 25.39 4.61 1.37
N ASN A 173 24.46 3.74 1.00
CA ASN A 173 24.33 3.19 -0.35
C ASN A 173 22.85 3.07 -0.75
N PRO A 174 22.34 3.96 -1.61
CA PRO A 174 20.94 3.94 -2.05
C PRO A 174 20.55 2.71 -2.86
N GLU A 175 21.53 1.94 -3.37
CA GLU A 175 21.32 0.68 -4.10
C GLU A 175 21.19 -0.54 -3.17
N THR A 176 21.31 -0.35 -1.85
CA THR A 176 21.17 -1.45 -0.90
C THR A 176 19.78 -2.07 -1.00
N ALA A 177 19.68 -3.38 -1.19
CA ALA A 177 18.45 -4.11 -1.16
C ALA A 177 17.93 -4.24 0.29
N ILE A 178 16.80 -3.65 0.61
CA ILE A 178 16.13 -3.81 1.92
C ILE A 178 15.28 -5.07 1.91
N HIS A 179 14.36 -5.19 0.95
CA HIS A 179 13.53 -6.37 0.74
C HIS A 179 13.60 -6.85 -0.69
N HIS A 180 13.47 -8.17 -0.90
CA HIS A 180 13.27 -8.75 -2.22
C HIS A 180 11.79 -8.80 -2.59
N SER A 181 10.92 -8.91 -1.58
CA SER A 181 9.47 -8.88 -1.74
C SER A 181 8.79 -8.40 -0.46
N LEU A 182 7.60 -7.82 -0.61
CA LEU A 182 6.73 -7.41 0.50
C LEU A 182 5.30 -7.93 0.30
N PRO A 183 4.60 -8.34 1.38
CA PRO A 183 3.20 -8.71 1.32
C PRO A 183 2.31 -7.48 1.35
N LEU A 184 1.25 -7.48 0.53
CA LEU A 184 0.17 -6.49 0.49
C LEU A 184 -1.11 -7.15 1.00
N ILE A 185 -1.43 -6.92 2.28
CA ILE A 185 -2.50 -7.62 3.00
C ILE A 185 -3.75 -6.75 3.02
N ASN A 186 -4.85 -7.27 2.47
CA ASN A 186 -6.17 -6.66 2.62
C ASN A 186 -7.14 -7.62 3.31
N VAL A 187 -7.56 -7.27 4.52
CA VAL A 187 -8.55 -8.00 5.34
C VAL A 187 -9.70 -7.10 5.80
N TRP A 188 -9.86 -5.96 5.14
CA TRP A 188 -10.89 -4.96 5.41
C TRP A 188 -11.99 -4.98 4.34
N GLY A 189 -13.21 -4.64 4.74
CA GLY A 189 -14.35 -4.60 3.86
C GLY A 189 -15.10 -5.94 3.80
N PRO A 190 -15.92 -6.13 2.76
CA PRO A 190 -16.60 -7.40 2.52
C PRO A 190 -15.58 -8.54 2.33
N LYS A 191 -15.97 -9.75 2.71
CA LYS A 191 -15.09 -10.93 2.65
C LYS A 191 -14.61 -11.28 1.23
N GLU A 192 -15.36 -10.87 0.23
CA GLU A 192 -15.05 -11.04 -1.19
C GLU A 192 -13.76 -10.31 -1.58
N VAL A 193 -13.48 -9.14 -0.97
CA VAL A 193 -12.32 -8.33 -1.30
C VAL A 193 -11.08 -8.67 -0.45
N HIS A 194 -11.19 -9.63 0.45
CA HIS A 194 -10.01 -10.05 1.21
C HIS A 194 -9.00 -10.71 0.28
N SER A 195 -7.78 -10.23 0.31
CA SER A 195 -6.70 -10.66 -0.59
C SER A 195 -5.34 -10.55 0.07
N LEU A 196 -4.41 -11.35 -0.43
CA LEU A 196 -3.00 -11.16 -0.24
C LEU A 196 -2.38 -10.93 -1.62
N GLY A 197 -1.64 -9.86 -1.75
CA GLY A 197 -0.71 -9.63 -2.85
C GLY A 197 0.73 -9.76 -2.36
N VAL A 198 1.63 -9.94 -3.27
CA VAL A 198 3.07 -9.80 -3.04
C VAL A 198 3.67 -8.92 -4.14
N VAL A 199 4.57 -8.04 -3.76
CA VAL A 199 5.27 -7.15 -4.67
C VAL A 199 6.77 -7.39 -4.55
N THR A 200 7.45 -7.47 -5.69
CA THR A 200 8.90 -7.32 -5.86
C THR A 200 9.18 -5.95 -6.47
N LYS A 201 10.43 -5.66 -6.81
CA LYS A 201 10.77 -4.44 -7.52
C LYS A 201 10.15 -4.42 -8.93
N GLU A 202 10.10 -5.59 -9.58
CA GLU A 202 9.72 -5.74 -10.99
C GLU A 202 8.27 -6.20 -11.17
N ARG A 203 7.69 -6.89 -10.20
CA ARG A 203 6.41 -7.59 -10.40
C ARG A 203 5.50 -7.52 -9.20
N LYS A 204 4.21 -7.63 -9.46
CA LYS A 204 3.17 -7.81 -8.45
C LYS A 204 2.31 -9.02 -8.79
N TYR A 205 2.01 -9.82 -7.78
CA TYR A 205 1.09 -10.94 -7.86
C TYR A 205 0.01 -10.80 -6.78
N ILE A 206 -1.25 -11.04 -7.13
CA ILE A 206 -2.38 -10.96 -6.22
C ILE A 206 -3.20 -12.23 -6.30
N PHE A 207 -3.59 -12.78 -5.17
CA PHE A 207 -4.50 -13.91 -5.08
C PHE A 207 -5.79 -13.53 -4.37
N TRP A 208 -6.91 -13.69 -5.07
CA TRP A 208 -8.27 -13.51 -4.58
C TRP A 208 -8.84 -14.88 -4.25
N SER A 209 -8.95 -15.19 -2.97
CA SER A 209 -9.24 -16.54 -2.48
C SER A 209 -10.73 -16.86 -2.37
N TYR A 210 -11.62 -15.86 -2.43
CA TYR A 210 -13.05 -16.03 -2.24
C TYR A 210 -13.69 -16.77 -3.41
N ALA A 211 -14.48 -17.84 -3.10
CA ALA A 211 -15.07 -18.75 -4.08
C ALA A 211 -16.46 -19.25 -3.64
N GLU A 212 -17.40 -18.33 -3.44
CA GLU A 212 -18.80 -18.65 -3.13
C GLU A 212 -19.71 -18.06 -4.21
N GLY A 213 -20.77 -18.78 -4.57
CA GLY A 213 -21.70 -18.34 -5.61
C GLY A 213 -21.02 -18.29 -6.99
N GLU A 214 -21.01 -17.13 -7.61
CA GLU A 214 -20.40 -16.91 -8.93
C GLU A 214 -18.87 -16.70 -8.89
N PHE A 215 -18.31 -16.51 -7.68
CA PHE A 215 -16.89 -16.24 -7.53
C PHE A 215 -16.05 -17.51 -7.63
N GLN A 216 -14.91 -17.39 -8.29
CA GLN A 216 -13.87 -18.41 -8.33
C GLN A 216 -12.55 -17.79 -7.85
N PRO A 217 -11.63 -18.57 -7.27
CA PRO A 217 -10.30 -18.06 -6.95
C PRO A 217 -9.65 -17.47 -8.19
N THR A 218 -9.11 -16.26 -8.10
CA THR A 218 -8.55 -15.53 -9.23
C THR A 218 -7.15 -15.06 -8.92
N GLU A 219 -6.29 -15.09 -9.93
CA GLU A 219 -4.91 -14.60 -9.85
C GLU A 219 -4.73 -13.39 -10.76
N GLU A 220 -3.92 -12.45 -10.29
CA GLU A 220 -3.47 -11.33 -11.11
C GLU A 220 -1.94 -11.26 -11.06
N LEU A 221 -1.33 -10.95 -12.20
CA LEU A 221 0.11 -10.77 -12.35
C LEU A 221 0.37 -9.49 -13.16
N TYR A 222 1.22 -8.62 -12.65
CA TYR A 222 1.63 -7.38 -13.30
C TYR A 222 3.14 -7.30 -13.39
N ASP A 223 3.63 -6.78 -14.51
CA ASP A 223 5.03 -6.42 -14.75
C ASP A 223 5.17 -4.90 -14.52
N LEU A 224 5.69 -4.51 -13.36
CA LEU A 224 5.77 -3.11 -12.95
C LEU A 224 6.84 -2.31 -13.70
N ASP A 225 7.80 -2.97 -14.33
CA ASP A 225 8.82 -2.31 -15.14
C ASP A 225 8.24 -1.82 -16.48
N SER A 226 7.46 -2.66 -17.15
CA SER A 226 6.87 -2.33 -18.45
C SER A 226 5.45 -1.76 -18.34
N ASP A 227 4.74 -2.05 -17.27
CA ASP A 227 3.35 -1.63 -16.98
C ASP A 227 3.19 -1.15 -15.54
N PRO A 228 3.82 -0.03 -15.15
CA PRO A 228 3.75 0.51 -13.80
C PRO A 228 2.34 1.00 -13.39
N LEU A 229 1.40 1.05 -14.33
CA LEU A 229 0.01 1.42 -14.11
C LEU A 229 -0.93 0.22 -14.05
N GLU A 230 -0.41 -1.00 -14.06
CA GLU A 230 -1.18 -2.24 -13.91
C GLU A 230 -2.36 -2.35 -14.90
N LEU A 231 -2.14 -1.99 -16.17
CA LEU A 231 -3.16 -1.96 -17.21
C LEU A 231 -3.44 -3.34 -17.82
N LYS A 232 -2.54 -4.30 -17.62
CA LYS A 232 -2.65 -5.63 -18.22
C LYS A 232 -2.40 -6.73 -17.19
N ASN A 233 -3.44 -7.53 -16.89
CA ASN A 233 -3.27 -8.75 -16.10
C ASN A 233 -2.62 -9.84 -16.96
N LEU A 234 -1.44 -10.30 -16.55
CA LEU A 234 -0.63 -11.29 -17.26
C LEU A 234 -0.83 -12.73 -16.76
N ALA A 235 -1.69 -12.95 -15.74
CA ALA A 235 -1.83 -14.26 -15.11
C ALA A 235 -2.35 -15.36 -16.06
N ALA A 236 -3.06 -14.98 -17.13
CA ALA A 236 -3.55 -15.91 -18.16
C ALA A 236 -2.67 -15.96 -19.41
N ASP A 237 -1.58 -15.18 -19.48
CA ASP A 237 -0.68 -15.15 -20.63
C ASP A 237 0.30 -16.34 -20.57
N ALA A 238 0.19 -17.26 -21.53
CA ALA A 238 1.04 -18.45 -21.60
C ALA A 238 2.55 -18.13 -21.68
N SER A 239 2.92 -16.98 -22.25
CA SER A 239 4.32 -16.52 -22.31
C SER A 239 4.87 -16.13 -20.93
N GLN A 240 4.02 -15.85 -19.95
CA GLN A 240 4.36 -15.44 -18.60
C GLN A 240 4.30 -16.58 -17.57
N THR A 241 4.15 -17.82 -18.00
CA THR A 241 4.02 -18.99 -17.12
C THR A 241 5.18 -19.11 -16.12
N VAL A 242 6.42 -18.84 -16.55
CA VAL A 242 7.60 -18.89 -15.67
C VAL A 242 7.52 -17.79 -14.62
N ALA A 243 7.26 -16.55 -15.01
CA ALA A 243 7.12 -15.42 -14.12
C ALA A 243 5.98 -15.61 -13.10
N LEU A 244 4.84 -16.14 -13.57
CA LEU A 244 3.72 -16.49 -12.70
C LEU A 244 4.11 -17.53 -11.64
N GLN A 245 4.86 -18.56 -12.03
CA GLN A 245 5.30 -19.60 -11.08
C GLN A 245 6.33 -19.08 -10.08
N GLU A 246 7.22 -18.19 -10.51
CA GLU A 246 8.16 -17.51 -9.61
C GLU A 246 7.41 -16.69 -8.56
N MET A 247 6.45 -15.86 -8.99
CA MET A 247 5.68 -15.03 -8.08
C MET A 247 4.75 -15.83 -7.16
N ARG A 248 4.23 -16.96 -7.62
CA ARG A 248 3.52 -17.93 -6.79
C ARG A 248 4.42 -18.50 -5.69
N THR A 249 5.68 -18.78 -6.01
CA THR A 249 6.66 -19.27 -5.02
C THR A 249 6.96 -18.21 -3.97
N VAL A 250 7.15 -16.95 -4.38
CA VAL A 250 7.33 -15.80 -3.46
C VAL A 250 6.10 -15.66 -2.56
N TYR A 251 4.90 -15.74 -3.12
CA TYR A 251 3.64 -15.66 -2.37
C TYR A 251 3.54 -16.79 -1.31
N ASP A 252 3.83 -18.02 -1.70
CA ASP A 252 3.75 -19.18 -0.81
C ASP A 252 4.77 -19.10 0.34
N GLN A 253 5.93 -18.47 0.11
CA GLN A 253 6.92 -18.17 1.17
C GLN A 253 6.34 -17.19 2.20
N HIS A 254 5.63 -16.15 1.77
CA HIS A 254 4.94 -15.22 2.68
C HIS A 254 3.83 -15.91 3.47
N ILE A 255 3.08 -16.83 2.86
CA ILE A 255 2.08 -17.66 3.58
C ILE A 255 2.75 -18.55 4.63
N ALA A 256 3.85 -19.20 4.30
CA ALA A 256 4.59 -20.02 5.24
C ALA A 256 5.12 -19.21 6.44
N ALA A 257 5.67 -18.01 6.17
CA ALA A 257 6.10 -17.10 7.23
C ALA A 257 4.92 -16.62 8.09
N TRP A 258 3.76 -16.30 7.48
CA TRP A 258 2.58 -15.91 8.23
C TRP A 258 2.09 -17.00 9.20
N LYS A 259 2.08 -18.27 8.76
CA LYS A 259 1.70 -19.39 9.63
C LYS A 259 2.56 -19.49 10.89
N VAL A 260 3.84 -19.11 10.80
CA VAL A 260 4.79 -19.15 11.91
C VAL A 260 4.72 -17.90 12.78
N LEU A 261 4.61 -16.72 12.17
CA LEU A 261 4.77 -15.42 12.84
C LEU A 261 3.43 -14.82 13.33
N ALA A 262 2.29 -15.30 12.83
CA ALA A 262 0.99 -14.74 13.21
C ALA A 262 0.69 -14.95 14.70
N VAL A 263 0.34 -13.85 15.36
CA VAL A 263 -0.01 -13.86 16.78
C VAL A 263 -1.49 -14.22 16.98
N PRO A 264 -1.84 -14.97 18.06
CA PRO A 264 -3.20 -15.49 18.23
C PRO A 264 -4.23 -14.42 18.65
N TYR A 265 -3.80 -13.37 19.34
CA TYR A 265 -4.71 -12.43 20.02
C TYR A 265 -5.54 -11.55 19.08
N ASN A 266 -5.10 -11.34 17.84
CA ASN A 266 -5.76 -10.47 16.87
C ASN A 266 -6.63 -11.23 15.86
N ASN A 267 -6.75 -12.55 15.98
CA ASN A 267 -7.51 -13.42 15.08
C ASN A 267 -7.05 -13.38 13.60
N TYR A 268 -5.81 -12.96 13.32
CA TYR A 268 -5.27 -12.89 11.95
C TYR A 268 -4.64 -14.22 11.50
N GLN A 269 -4.40 -15.16 12.40
CA GLN A 269 -3.86 -16.49 12.06
C GLN A 269 -4.71 -17.21 10.99
N LYS A 270 -6.04 -17.07 11.04
CA LYS A 270 -6.94 -17.70 10.07
C LYS A 270 -6.67 -17.28 8.63
N PHE A 271 -6.16 -16.08 8.40
CA PHE A 271 -5.88 -15.59 7.06
C PHE A 271 -4.72 -16.33 6.40
N ALA A 272 -3.80 -16.91 7.17
CA ALA A 272 -2.78 -17.82 6.63
C ALA A 272 -3.39 -19.07 5.97
N THR A 273 -4.57 -19.51 6.41
CA THR A 273 -5.34 -20.58 5.76
C THR A 273 -6.20 -20.03 4.61
N ILE A 274 -6.88 -18.89 4.83
CA ILE A 274 -7.77 -18.28 3.83
C ILE A 274 -6.99 -17.92 2.57
N PHE A 275 -5.79 -17.38 2.70
CA PHE A 275 -4.98 -16.95 1.57
C PHE A 275 -4.05 -18.04 1.01
N ASP A 276 -3.94 -19.19 1.66
CA ASP A 276 -3.14 -20.31 1.15
C ASP A 276 -3.76 -20.87 -0.15
N ARG A 277 -3.03 -20.76 -1.25
CA ARG A 277 -3.48 -21.19 -2.59
C ARG A 277 -3.70 -22.71 -2.69
N SER A 278 -2.99 -23.49 -1.88
CA SER A 278 -3.09 -24.95 -1.86
C SER A 278 -4.30 -25.48 -1.09
N VAL A 279 -4.92 -24.65 -0.23
CA VAL A 279 -6.08 -25.03 0.57
C VAL A 279 -7.36 -24.87 -0.25
N PRO A 280 -8.21 -25.92 -0.40
CA PRO A 280 -9.45 -25.83 -1.15
C PRO A 280 -10.49 -24.97 -0.42
N TRP A 281 -11.41 -24.38 -1.20
CA TRP A 281 -12.45 -23.48 -0.67
C TRP A 281 -13.28 -24.12 0.46
N SER A 282 -13.62 -25.38 0.35
CA SER A 282 -14.38 -26.11 1.38
C SER A 282 -13.73 -26.03 2.78
N GLN A 283 -12.41 -25.99 2.85
CA GLN A 283 -11.66 -25.83 4.10
C GLN A 283 -11.49 -24.36 4.51
N LYS A 284 -11.45 -23.43 3.57
CA LYS A 284 -11.38 -21.99 3.84
C LYS A 284 -12.71 -21.41 4.34
N ARG A 285 -13.81 -21.88 3.76
CA ARG A 285 -15.17 -21.37 3.98
C ARG A 285 -15.54 -21.20 5.45
N PRO A 286 -15.28 -22.14 6.37
CA PRO A 286 -15.58 -21.96 7.79
C PRO A 286 -14.91 -20.73 8.42
N PHE A 287 -13.63 -20.46 8.06
CA PHE A 287 -12.89 -19.31 8.55
C PHE A 287 -13.40 -17.99 7.97
N VAL A 288 -13.76 -17.97 6.68
CA VAL A 288 -14.28 -16.79 5.97
C VAL A 288 -15.67 -16.42 6.47
N MET A 289 -16.52 -17.42 6.75
CA MET A 289 -17.91 -17.21 7.20
C MET A 289 -18.03 -16.96 8.72
N GLN A 290 -16.97 -17.14 9.47
CA GLN A 290 -16.96 -16.89 10.89
C GLN A 290 -17.20 -15.40 11.17
N LYS A 291 -18.27 -15.10 11.94
CA LYS A 291 -18.50 -13.72 12.42
C LYS A 291 -17.32 -13.28 13.29
N TYR A 292 -16.91 -12.04 13.10
CA TYR A 292 -15.85 -11.44 13.90
C TYR A 292 -16.29 -11.39 15.37
N VAL A 293 -15.71 -12.23 16.20
CA VAL A 293 -15.85 -12.15 17.65
C VAL A 293 -14.67 -11.32 18.14
N ARG A 294 -14.95 -10.12 18.63
CA ARG A 294 -13.93 -9.26 19.24
C ARG A 294 -13.45 -9.97 20.52
N VAL A 295 -12.29 -10.57 20.47
CA VAL A 295 -11.62 -11.06 21.68
C VAL A 295 -11.21 -9.80 22.45
N LYS A 296 -11.81 -9.58 23.60
CA LYS A 296 -11.34 -8.55 24.54
C LYS A 296 -9.97 -8.98 25.06
N PRO A 297 -9.00 -8.05 25.14
CA PRO A 297 -7.69 -8.32 25.70
C PRO A 297 -7.79 -8.77 27.17
#